data_79180292fe521d78e0c7c7d7d4aa0614
#
_entry.id   79180292fe521d78e0c7c7d7d4aa0614
#
_cell.length_a   1.000
_cell.length_b   1.000
_cell.length_c   1.000
_cell.angle_alpha   90.00
_cell.angle_beta   90.00
_cell.angle_gamma   90.00
#
_symmetry.space_group_name_H-M   'P 1'
#
loop_
_entity.id
_entity.type
_entity.pdbx_description
1 polymer ?
#
loop_
_entity_poly.entity_id
_entity_poly.type
_entity_poly.pdbx_seq_one_letter_code
_entity_poly.pdbx_strand_id
1 'polypeptide(L)'
;MNKLDKQYTDLLQDILDNGVTKQDRTGTGTISVFGRQIRHDMKDGFPLLTTKKMPWKVIVTELLWFLRGDTNIKYLVDNGCNIWNGDAFSNYLKTYKGNYQMGMEEFVEAIKTNDEFVKRYGELGPIYGRQWRKWETEDPDAPRYEHYTMNIDQIQNLINDLKTNPDSRRLMVNAWNVGELDQMVLPPCHYGFQVYTRTLSFDERYKLYTGSDKTWEEGGGNSYGKITGLDMMDDDNVPTRAISLMWNQRSVDTFLG
;
A
#
# COMPACT_ATOMS: atom_id res chain seq x y z
N MET A 1 10.14 -24.40 -0.37
CA MET A 1 9.23 -23.31 0.05
C MET A 1 10.12 -22.16 0.52
N ASN A 2 9.92 -20.97 0.00
CA ASN A 2 10.69 -19.80 0.42
C ASN A 2 10.27 -19.31 1.82
N LYS A 3 11.03 -18.37 2.41
CA LYS A 3 10.78 -17.89 3.78
C LYS A 3 9.43 -17.16 3.93
N LEU A 4 8.99 -16.46 2.89
CA LEU A 4 7.72 -15.74 2.90
C LEU A 4 6.53 -16.72 2.86
N ASP A 5 6.56 -17.67 1.93
CA ASP A 5 5.53 -18.70 1.85
C ASP A 5 5.42 -19.51 3.15
N LYS A 6 6.57 -19.78 3.80
CA LYS A 6 6.56 -20.45 5.10
C LYS A 6 5.84 -19.63 6.17
N GLN A 7 6.13 -18.35 6.29
CA GLN A 7 5.45 -17.48 7.27
C GLN A 7 3.93 -17.41 6.97
N TYR A 8 3.57 -17.36 5.71
CA TYR A 8 2.17 -17.37 5.30
C TYR A 8 1.47 -18.69 5.66
N THR A 9 2.07 -19.83 5.37
CA THR A 9 1.50 -21.14 5.72
C THR A 9 1.47 -21.37 7.24
N ASP A 10 2.46 -20.90 7.98
CA ASP A 10 2.48 -20.93 9.45
C ASP A 10 1.33 -20.07 10.03
N LEU A 11 1.04 -18.91 9.41
CA LEU A 11 -0.11 -18.06 9.79
C LEU A 11 -1.44 -18.76 9.52
N LEU A 12 -1.58 -19.45 8.38
CA LEU A 12 -2.79 -20.24 8.09
C LEU A 12 -2.99 -21.36 9.12
N GLN A 13 -1.92 -22.03 9.52
CA GLN A 13 -1.97 -23.07 10.54
C GLN A 13 -2.34 -22.49 11.91
N ASP A 14 -1.76 -21.34 12.29
CA ASP A 14 -2.10 -20.64 13.53
C ASP A 14 -3.59 -20.24 13.57
N ILE A 15 -4.16 -19.80 12.44
CA ILE A 15 -5.59 -19.49 12.36
C ILE A 15 -6.44 -20.74 12.60
N LEU A 16 -6.04 -21.90 12.03
CA LEU A 16 -6.77 -23.15 12.22
C LEU A 16 -6.69 -23.67 13.66
N ASP A 17 -5.50 -23.54 14.28
CA ASP A 17 -5.23 -24.11 15.61
C ASP A 17 -5.74 -23.21 16.74
N ASN A 18 -5.63 -21.88 16.59
CA ASN A 18 -5.84 -20.91 17.66
C ASN A 18 -6.92 -19.86 17.34
N GLY A 19 -7.51 -19.92 16.15
CA GLY A 19 -8.49 -18.92 15.70
C GLY A 19 -9.83 -19.04 16.43
N VAL A 20 -10.47 -17.90 16.59
CA VAL A 20 -11.82 -17.80 17.17
C VAL A 20 -12.84 -17.70 16.06
N THR A 21 -13.84 -18.60 16.09
CA THR A 21 -14.98 -18.56 15.16
C THR A 21 -15.90 -17.38 15.52
N LYS A 22 -16.22 -16.57 14.51
CA LYS A 22 -17.14 -15.43 14.63
C LYS A 22 -18.12 -15.41 13.48
N GLN A 23 -19.31 -14.91 13.74
CA GLN A 23 -20.22 -14.52 12.66
C GLN A 23 -19.72 -13.22 12.03
N ASP A 24 -19.85 -13.13 10.72
CA ASP A 24 -19.55 -11.93 9.96
C ASP A 24 -20.82 -11.35 9.32
N ARG A 25 -20.70 -10.17 8.69
CA ARG A 25 -21.82 -9.50 8.03
C ARG A 25 -22.36 -10.25 6.79
N THR A 26 -21.61 -11.21 6.28
CA THR A 26 -22.01 -12.01 5.09
C THR A 26 -22.77 -13.28 5.46
N GLY A 27 -22.75 -13.66 6.75
CA GLY A 27 -23.38 -14.89 7.25
C GLY A 27 -22.57 -16.15 6.99
N THR A 28 -21.40 -16.06 6.32
CA THR A 28 -20.51 -17.19 6.06
C THR A 28 -19.76 -17.63 7.31
N GLY A 29 -19.49 -16.69 8.20
CA GLY A 29 -18.64 -16.88 9.37
C GLY A 29 -17.15 -16.79 9.04
N THR A 30 -16.35 -16.54 10.06
CA THR A 30 -14.89 -16.44 9.95
C THR A 30 -14.21 -17.17 11.10
N ILE A 31 -13.01 -17.70 10.85
CA ILE A 31 -12.06 -18.09 11.90
C ILE A 31 -10.94 -17.05 11.87
N SER A 32 -10.64 -16.41 12.99
CA SER A 32 -9.72 -15.27 13.01
C SER A 32 -8.78 -15.28 14.21
N VAL A 33 -7.55 -14.80 13.98
CA VAL A 33 -6.57 -14.43 15.00
C VAL A 33 -6.33 -12.93 14.95
N PHE A 34 -5.79 -12.36 16.03
CA PHE A 34 -5.50 -10.93 16.10
C PHE A 34 -4.02 -10.68 16.38
N GLY A 35 -3.47 -9.61 15.77
CA GLY A 35 -2.12 -9.17 16.06
C GLY A 35 -1.03 -10.12 15.55
N ARG A 36 -1.03 -10.43 14.26
CA ARG A 36 0.02 -11.21 13.60
C ARG A 36 0.85 -10.34 12.68
N GLN A 37 2.10 -10.74 12.46
CA GLN A 37 3.04 -10.02 11.61
C GLN A 37 3.80 -10.99 10.72
N ILE A 38 3.92 -10.64 9.44
CA ILE A 38 4.84 -11.26 8.49
C ILE A 38 5.99 -10.28 8.26
N ARG A 39 7.24 -10.79 8.24
CA ARG A 39 8.44 -10.01 7.95
C ARG A 39 9.13 -10.54 6.71
N HIS A 40 9.52 -9.64 5.83
CA HIS A 40 10.23 -9.96 4.61
C HIS A 40 11.48 -9.09 4.45
N ASP A 41 12.59 -9.71 4.04
CA ASP A 41 13.79 -8.99 3.62
C ASP A 41 13.76 -8.84 2.10
N MET A 42 13.76 -7.59 1.61
CA MET A 42 13.72 -7.31 0.17
C MET A 42 14.94 -7.85 -0.59
N LYS A 43 16.01 -8.27 0.09
CA LYS A 43 17.13 -9.02 -0.52
C LYS A 43 16.70 -10.39 -1.04
N ASP A 44 15.67 -10.98 -0.45
CA ASP A 44 15.09 -12.26 -0.89
C ASP A 44 14.15 -12.07 -2.12
N GLY A 45 14.07 -10.86 -2.68
CA GLY A 45 13.22 -10.49 -3.81
C GLY A 45 11.94 -9.77 -3.39
N PHE A 46 11.03 -9.54 -4.33
CA PHE A 46 9.73 -8.91 -4.04
C PHE A 46 8.83 -9.86 -3.20
N PRO A 47 8.10 -9.36 -2.18
CA PRO A 47 7.29 -10.18 -1.28
C PRO A 47 6.00 -10.69 -1.94
N LEU A 48 6.14 -11.48 -3.00
CA LEU A 48 5.03 -12.12 -3.69
C LEU A 48 4.92 -13.58 -3.25
N LEU A 49 3.75 -13.97 -2.74
CA LEU A 49 3.47 -15.36 -2.40
C LEU A 49 3.51 -16.26 -3.65
N THR A 50 4.06 -17.47 -3.51
CA THR A 50 4.11 -18.47 -4.58
C THR A 50 3.23 -19.69 -4.31
N THR A 51 2.53 -19.70 -3.18
CA THR A 51 1.56 -20.75 -2.79
C THR A 51 0.30 -20.75 -3.66
N LYS A 52 0.01 -19.62 -4.32
CA LYS A 52 -1.05 -19.45 -5.33
C LYS A 52 -0.57 -18.56 -6.47
N LYS A 53 -1.26 -18.60 -7.61
CA LYS A 53 -0.96 -17.71 -8.74
C LYS A 53 -1.40 -16.29 -8.38
N MET A 54 -0.45 -15.40 -8.13
CA MET A 54 -0.71 -14.00 -7.83
C MET A 54 -0.84 -13.17 -9.12
N PRO A 55 -1.88 -12.37 -9.28
CA PRO A 55 -2.11 -11.55 -10.48
C PRO A 55 -1.28 -10.26 -10.43
N TRP A 56 0.03 -10.33 -10.68
CA TRP A 56 0.98 -9.20 -10.58
C TRP A 56 0.48 -7.91 -11.22
N LYS A 57 -0.06 -8.00 -12.45
CA LYS A 57 -0.59 -6.83 -13.15
C LYS A 57 -1.69 -6.11 -12.36
N VAL A 58 -2.58 -6.87 -11.73
CA VAL A 58 -3.68 -6.33 -10.93
C VAL A 58 -3.18 -5.59 -9.69
N ILE A 59 -2.20 -6.20 -8.97
CA ILE A 59 -1.57 -5.60 -7.79
C ILE A 59 -0.92 -4.25 -8.15
N VAL A 60 -0.13 -4.21 -9.22
CA VAL A 60 0.55 -2.99 -9.66
C VAL A 60 -0.46 -1.93 -10.14
N THR A 61 -1.51 -2.34 -10.87
CA THR A 61 -2.55 -1.42 -11.36
C THR A 61 -3.27 -0.73 -10.20
N GLU A 62 -3.64 -1.48 -9.17
CA GLU A 62 -4.30 -0.91 -7.99
C GLU A 62 -3.38 0.04 -7.22
N LEU A 63 -2.12 -0.34 -6.98
CA LEU A 63 -1.15 0.52 -6.31
C LEU A 63 -0.91 1.83 -7.08
N LEU A 64 -0.77 1.77 -8.40
CA LEU A 64 -0.61 2.96 -9.24
C LEU A 64 -1.85 3.84 -9.19
N TRP A 65 -3.04 3.28 -9.13
CA TRP A 65 -4.29 4.01 -8.97
C TRP A 65 -4.32 4.80 -7.64
N PHE A 66 -3.93 4.17 -6.52
CA PHE A 66 -3.79 4.87 -5.24
C PHE A 66 -2.76 6.00 -5.30
N LEU A 67 -1.57 5.73 -5.87
CA LEU A 67 -0.49 6.72 -5.98
C LEU A 67 -0.83 7.91 -6.88
N ARG A 68 -1.76 7.75 -7.82
CA ARG A 68 -2.30 8.84 -8.65
C ARG A 68 -3.29 9.72 -7.89
N GLY A 69 -3.76 9.29 -6.74
CA GLY A 69 -4.82 9.97 -5.99
C GLY A 69 -6.21 9.76 -6.59
N ASP A 70 -6.37 8.75 -7.43
CA ASP A 70 -7.63 8.42 -8.06
C ASP A 70 -8.56 7.70 -7.08
N THR A 71 -9.87 7.90 -7.28
CA THR A 71 -10.95 7.28 -6.51
C THR A 71 -12.02 6.68 -7.41
N ASN A 72 -11.94 6.95 -8.72
CA ASN A 72 -12.86 6.43 -9.72
C ASN A 72 -12.36 5.11 -10.30
N ILE A 73 -13.22 4.10 -10.36
CA ILE A 73 -12.87 2.75 -10.81
C ILE A 73 -12.58 2.63 -12.31
N LYS A 74 -12.85 3.66 -13.10
CA LYS A 74 -12.67 3.58 -14.56
C LYS A 74 -11.25 3.15 -14.93
N TYR A 75 -10.23 3.75 -14.31
CA TYR A 75 -8.84 3.37 -14.56
C TYR A 75 -8.58 1.89 -14.28
N LEU A 76 -9.15 1.36 -13.20
CA LEU A 76 -9.00 -0.06 -12.83
C LEU A 76 -9.65 -0.96 -13.87
N VAL A 77 -10.91 -0.65 -14.24
CA VAL A 77 -11.68 -1.41 -15.22
C VAL A 77 -11.00 -1.42 -16.58
N ASP A 78 -10.55 -0.25 -17.07
CA ASP A 78 -9.83 -0.10 -18.35
C ASP A 78 -8.52 -0.91 -18.39
N ASN A 79 -7.89 -1.13 -17.23
CA ASN A 79 -6.66 -1.90 -17.10
C ASN A 79 -6.87 -3.37 -16.66
N GLY A 80 -8.12 -3.83 -16.60
CA GLY A 80 -8.47 -5.21 -16.27
C GLY A 80 -8.29 -5.57 -14.79
N CYS A 81 -8.32 -4.58 -13.90
CA CYS A 81 -8.31 -4.76 -12.46
C CYS A 81 -9.74 -4.74 -11.91
N ASN A 82 -10.25 -5.89 -11.49
CA ASN A 82 -11.65 -6.08 -11.12
C ASN A 82 -11.90 -6.08 -9.60
N ILE A 83 -10.88 -5.81 -8.77
CA ILE A 83 -10.94 -5.92 -7.30
C ILE A 83 -12.10 -5.10 -6.74
N TRP A 84 -12.32 -3.88 -7.24
CA TRP A 84 -13.30 -2.93 -6.74
C TRP A 84 -14.67 -3.01 -7.41
N ASN A 85 -14.85 -3.84 -8.45
CA ASN A 85 -16.11 -3.90 -9.20
C ASN A 85 -17.30 -4.28 -8.30
N GLY A 86 -17.11 -5.21 -7.37
CA GLY A 86 -18.14 -5.67 -6.45
C GLY A 86 -18.65 -4.56 -5.52
N ASP A 87 -17.72 -3.82 -4.91
CA ASP A 87 -18.06 -2.74 -4.00
C ASP A 87 -18.69 -1.54 -4.73
N ALA A 88 -18.16 -1.18 -5.90
CA ALA A 88 -18.71 -0.14 -6.76
C ALA A 88 -20.13 -0.49 -7.22
N PHE A 89 -20.35 -1.73 -7.67
CA PHE A 89 -21.67 -2.20 -8.08
C PHE A 89 -22.66 -2.23 -6.93
N SER A 90 -22.23 -2.68 -5.75
CA SER A 90 -23.08 -2.64 -4.54
C SER A 90 -23.48 -1.21 -4.17
N ASN A 91 -22.57 -0.25 -4.34
CA ASN A 91 -22.86 1.17 -4.13
C ASN A 91 -23.84 1.70 -5.18
N TYR A 92 -23.65 1.32 -6.45
CA TYR A 92 -24.61 1.63 -7.52
C TYR A 92 -26.02 1.15 -7.17
N LEU A 93 -26.18 -0.11 -6.77
CA LEU A 93 -27.49 -0.68 -6.39
C LEU A 93 -28.17 0.07 -5.24
N LYS A 94 -27.40 0.58 -4.28
CA LYS A 94 -27.93 1.38 -3.15
C LYS A 94 -28.37 2.79 -3.56
N THR A 95 -27.67 3.39 -4.48
CA THR A 95 -27.83 4.81 -4.84
C THR A 95 -28.74 5.03 -6.06
N TYR A 96 -28.86 4.03 -6.93
CA TYR A 96 -29.69 4.12 -8.15
C TYR A 96 -31.18 4.08 -7.81
N LYS A 97 -31.92 5.06 -8.31
CA LYS A 97 -33.38 5.23 -8.08
C LYS A 97 -34.24 4.96 -9.33
N GLY A 98 -33.65 4.50 -10.43
CA GLY A 98 -34.40 4.18 -11.63
C GLY A 98 -35.16 2.85 -11.54
N ASN A 99 -36.04 2.61 -12.54
CA ASN A 99 -36.87 1.40 -12.59
C ASN A 99 -36.13 0.15 -13.08
N TYR A 100 -35.00 0.32 -13.76
CA TYR A 100 -34.19 -0.79 -14.28
C TYR A 100 -32.81 -0.78 -13.62
N GLN A 101 -32.51 -1.80 -12.86
CA GLN A 101 -31.17 -2.04 -12.32
C GLN A 101 -30.43 -3.02 -13.23
N MET A 102 -29.30 -2.58 -13.79
CA MET A 102 -28.46 -3.41 -14.63
C MET A 102 -27.73 -4.50 -13.81
N GLY A 103 -27.29 -5.54 -14.49
CA GLY A 103 -26.41 -6.55 -13.90
C GLY A 103 -24.95 -6.07 -13.79
N MET A 104 -24.10 -6.86 -13.11
CA MET A 104 -22.67 -6.56 -12.92
C MET A 104 -21.94 -6.34 -14.25
N GLU A 105 -22.18 -7.19 -15.24
CA GLU A 105 -21.50 -7.11 -16.54
C GLU A 105 -21.88 -5.84 -17.28
N GLU A 106 -23.17 -5.48 -17.28
CA GLU A 106 -23.66 -4.23 -17.87
C GLU A 106 -23.11 -3.00 -17.14
N PHE A 107 -23.01 -3.07 -15.80
CA PHE A 107 -22.40 -2.01 -15.00
C PHE A 107 -20.93 -1.80 -15.39
N VAL A 108 -20.14 -2.86 -15.47
CA VAL A 108 -18.73 -2.78 -15.88
C VAL A 108 -18.58 -2.24 -17.29
N GLU A 109 -19.46 -2.65 -18.22
CA GLU A 109 -19.44 -2.14 -19.59
C GLU A 109 -19.83 -0.66 -19.65
N ALA A 110 -20.81 -0.23 -18.83
CA ALA A 110 -21.19 1.18 -18.73
C ALA A 110 -20.05 2.04 -18.15
N ILE A 111 -19.28 1.51 -17.17
CA ILE A 111 -18.06 2.18 -16.66
C ILE A 111 -17.00 2.34 -17.76
N LYS A 112 -16.86 1.39 -18.69
CA LYS A 112 -15.92 1.52 -19.82
C LYS A 112 -16.34 2.55 -20.85
N THR A 113 -17.63 2.57 -21.19
CA THR A 113 -18.10 3.17 -22.43
C THR A 113 -18.93 4.44 -22.27
N ASN A 114 -19.40 4.75 -21.06
CA ASN A 114 -20.32 5.87 -20.80
C ASN A 114 -19.76 6.85 -19.78
N ASP A 115 -19.21 7.97 -20.25
CA ASP A 115 -18.55 8.97 -19.40
C ASP A 115 -19.49 9.61 -18.36
N GLU A 116 -20.78 9.83 -18.70
CA GLU A 116 -21.75 10.38 -17.75
C GLU A 116 -22.08 9.35 -16.64
N PHE A 117 -22.15 8.09 -17.00
CA PHE A 117 -22.34 7.01 -16.04
C PHE A 117 -21.14 6.88 -15.10
N VAL A 118 -19.91 6.96 -15.63
CA VAL A 118 -18.66 6.96 -14.88
C VAL A 118 -18.60 8.09 -13.85
N LYS A 119 -18.91 9.31 -14.26
CA LYS A 119 -18.94 10.47 -13.35
C LYS A 119 -19.91 10.26 -12.19
N ARG A 120 -21.01 9.58 -12.42
CA ARG A 120 -22.06 9.42 -11.43
C ARG A 120 -21.88 8.22 -10.52
N TYR A 121 -21.38 7.11 -11.05
CA TYR A 121 -21.35 5.81 -10.34
C TYR A 121 -19.97 5.17 -10.26
N GLY A 122 -18.95 5.76 -10.86
CA GLY A 122 -17.57 5.25 -10.81
C GLY A 122 -16.81 5.66 -9.56
N GLU A 123 -17.29 6.69 -8.84
CA GLU A 123 -16.62 7.22 -7.64
C GLU A 123 -16.85 6.36 -6.40
N LEU A 124 -15.79 6.08 -5.67
CA LEU A 124 -15.80 5.27 -4.45
C LEU A 124 -15.72 6.12 -3.16
N GLY A 125 -15.76 7.43 -3.30
CA GLY A 125 -15.56 8.36 -2.18
C GLY A 125 -14.09 8.58 -1.83
N PRO A 126 -13.81 9.21 -0.68
CA PRO A 126 -12.47 9.64 -0.29
C PRO A 126 -11.59 8.48 0.22
N ILE A 127 -11.46 7.41 -0.57
CA ILE A 127 -10.65 6.23 -0.25
C ILE A 127 -9.16 6.48 -0.44
N TYR A 128 -8.34 5.46 -0.30
CA TYR A 128 -6.87 5.43 -0.32
C TYR A 128 -6.16 6.52 -1.13
N GLY A 129 -6.46 6.64 -2.44
CA GLY A 129 -5.80 7.58 -3.32
C GLY A 129 -6.01 9.04 -2.89
N ARG A 130 -7.25 9.39 -2.55
CA ARG A 130 -7.57 10.72 -2.04
C ARG A 130 -6.86 10.98 -0.72
N GLN A 131 -6.90 10.05 0.24
CA GLN A 131 -6.24 10.22 1.52
C GLN A 131 -4.73 10.38 1.37
N TRP A 132 -4.09 9.63 0.50
CA TRP A 132 -2.65 9.68 0.31
C TRP A 132 -2.16 10.94 -0.41
N ARG A 133 -2.94 11.43 -1.38
CA ARG A 133 -2.51 12.49 -2.29
C ARG A 133 -3.25 13.82 -2.14
N LYS A 134 -4.42 13.80 -1.51
CA LYS A 134 -5.33 14.95 -1.44
C LYS A 134 -6.14 14.92 -0.14
N TRP A 135 -5.48 14.65 1.00
CA TRP A 135 -6.13 14.73 2.30
C TRP A 135 -6.63 16.14 2.53
N GLU A 136 -7.95 16.29 2.63
CA GLU A 136 -8.58 17.59 2.79
C GLU A 136 -8.57 18.01 4.27
N THR A 137 -8.23 19.24 4.52
CA THR A 137 -8.29 19.88 5.83
C THR A 137 -8.67 21.34 5.68
N GLU A 138 -9.12 21.97 6.75
CA GLU A 138 -9.33 23.43 6.76
C GLU A 138 -7.99 24.14 6.58
N ASP A 139 -8.02 25.24 5.81
CA ASP A 139 -6.85 26.11 5.65
C ASP A 139 -6.67 26.95 6.93
N PRO A 140 -5.60 26.77 7.71
CA PRO A 140 -5.38 27.50 8.95
C PRO A 140 -5.15 29.02 8.73
N ASP A 141 -4.79 29.42 7.51
CA ASP A 141 -4.56 30.81 7.14
C ASP A 141 -5.81 31.48 6.51
N ALA A 142 -6.92 30.73 6.40
CA ALA A 142 -8.17 31.26 5.87
C ALA A 142 -8.75 32.38 6.77
N PRO A 143 -9.40 33.41 6.18
CA PRO A 143 -10.13 34.43 6.95
C PRO A 143 -11.18 33.77 7.85
N ARG A 144 -11.34 34.26 9.06
CA ARG A 144 -12.17 33.68 10.15
C ARG A 144 -13.63 33.34 9.77
N TYR A 145 -14.13 33.90 8.70
CA TYR A 145 -15.53 33.76 8.24
C TYR A 145 -15.64 33.05 6.90
N GLU A 146 -14.53 32.51 6.37
CA GLU A 146 -14.50 31.82 5.10
C GLU A 146 -13.87 30.44 5.31
N HIS A 147 -14.60 29.40 4.92
CA HIS A 147 -14.11 28.02 4.99
C HIS A 147 -13.36 27.67 3.70
N TYR A 148 -12.06 27.90 3.71
CA TYR A 148 -11.20 27.37 2.67
C TYR A 148 -10.63 26.04 3.11
N THR A 149 -10.61 25.09 2.18
CA THR A 149 -9.95 23.81 2.38
C THR A 149 -8.64 23.77 1.60
N MET A 150 -7.65 23.12 2.19
CA MET A 150 -6.39 22.79 1.53
C MET A 150 -6.20 21.29 1.43
N ASN A 151 -5.41 20.85 0.45
CA ASN A 151 -5.06 19.45 0.28
C ASN A 151 -3.64 19.19 0.77
N ILE A 152 -3.48 18.12 1.54
CA ILE A 152 -2.19 17.60 1.99
C ILE A 152 -1.85 16.38 1.13
N ASP A 153 -0.71 16.43 0.44
CA ASP A 153 -0.13 15.29 -0.26
C ASP A 153 0.84 14.56 0.67
N GLN A 154 0.35 13.53 1.35
CA GLN A 154 1.13 12.77 2.32
C GLN A 154 2.31 12.02 1.66
N ILE A 155 2.15 11.53 0.42
CA ILE A 155 3.21 10.85 -0.32
C ILE A 155 4.32 11.84 -0.68
N GLN A 156 3.97 13.05 -1.17
CA GLN A 156 4.97 14.06 -1.48
C GLN A 156 5.71 14.53 -0.23
N ASN A 157 4.98 14.72 0.87
CA ASN A 157 5.58 15.09 2.17
C ASN A 157 6.54 14.01 2.66
N LEU A 158 6.15 12.73 2.60
CA LEU A 158 7.02 11.61 2.94
C LEU A 158 8.31 11.61 2.11
N ILE A 159 8.21 11.83 0.78
CA ILE A 159 9.39 11.91 -0.10
C ILE A 159 10.30 13.08 0.28
N ASN A 160 9.73 14.23 0.57
CA ASN A 160 10.48 15.41 0.99
C ASN A 160 11.20 15.18 2.34
N ASP A 161 10.49 14.61 3.31
CA ASP A 161 11.06 14.29 4.62
C ASP A 161 12.16 13.23 4.52
N LEU A 162 12.00 12.21 3.68
CA LEU A 162 13.06 11.22 3.41
C LEU A 162 14.32 11.84 2.85
N LYS A 163 14.21 12.92 2.07
CA LYS A 163 15.35 13.66 1.50
C LYS A 163 16.00 14.60 2.50
N THR A 164 15.23 15.25 3.34
CA THR A 164 15.70 16.33 4.22
C THR A 164 15.95 15.91 5.66
N ASN A 165 15.21 14.95 6.16
CA ASN A 165 15.31 14.42 7.52
C ASN A 165 14.99 12.89 7.55
N PRO A 166 15.85 12.06 6.95
CA PRO A 166 15.60 10.62 6.81
C PRO A 166 15.53 9.86 8.16
N ASP A 167 16.03 10.44 9.25
CA ASP A 167 15.98 9.87 10.61
C ASP A 167 14.73 10.26 11.39
N SER A 168 13.78 10.97 10.75
CA SER A 168 12.51 11.32 11.35
C SER A 168 11.71 10.08 11.77
N ARG A 169 11.07 10.16 12.94
CA ARG A 169 10.13 9.14 13.44
C ARG A 169 8.70 9.39 12.96
N ARG A 170 8.48 10.40 12.11
CA ARG A 170 7.18 10.85 11.61
C ARG A 170 6.96 10.51 10.12
N LEU A 171 7.76 9.61 9.57
CA LEU A 171 7.68 9.17 8.18
C LEU A 171 6.49 8.20 8.03
N MET A 172 5.29 8.76 8.00
CA MET A 172 4.04 8.00 8.01
C MET A 172 3.09 8.49 6.92
N VAL A 173 2.28 7.57 6.40
CA VAL A 173 1.14 7.82 5.52
C VAL A 173 -0.07 7.10 6.08
N ASN A 174 -1.22 7.78 6.17
CA ASN A 174 -2.45 7.26 6.76
C ASN A 174 -3.61 7.38 5.76
N ALA A 175 -4.41 6.32 5.66
CA ALA A 175 -5.64 6.31 4.87
C ALA A 175 -6.91 6.31 5.75
N TRP A 176 -6.77 6.14 7.06
CA TRP A 176 -7.90 6.09 8.00
C TRP A 176 -8.29 7.48 8.47
N ASN A 177 -9.14 8.16 7.69
CA ASN A 177 -9.69 9.46 8.04
C ASN A 177 -11.06 9.29 8.70
N VAL A 178 -11.08 9.42 10.02
CA VAL A 178 -12.29 9.19 10.84
C VAL A 178 -13.45 10.11 10.44
N GLY A 179 -13.16 11.32 9.96
CA GLY A 179 -14.18 12.28 9.54
C GLY A 179 -14.84 11.96 8.18
N GLU A 180 -14.29 11.01 7.42
CA GLU A 180 -14.76 10.69 6.06
C GLU A 180 -15.09 9.20 5.86
N LEU A 181 -15.01 8.35 6.91
CA LEU A 181 -15.22 6.90 6.78
C LEU A 181 -16.60 6.53 6.23
N ASP A 182 -17.63 7.28 6.61
CA ASP A 182 -19.02 7.08 6.18
C ASP A 182 -19.28 7.50 4.73
N GLN A 183 -18.37 8.28 4.14
CA GLN A 183 -18.40 8.68 2.73
C GLN A 183 -17.67 7.68 1.82
N MET A 184 -16.92 6.75 2.39
CA MET A 184 -16.19 5.73 1.65
C MET A 184 -17.09 4.54 1.31
N VAL A 185 -17.04 4.07 0.07
CA VAL A 185 -17.73 2.83 -0.33
C VAL A 185 -17.23 1.64 0.50
N LEU A 186 -15.93 1.62 0.78
CA LEU A 186 -15.29 0.65 1.66
C LEU A 186 -14.21 1.32 2.51
N PRO A 187 -14.32 1.31 3.86
CA PRO A 187 -13.24 1.80 4.74
C PRO A 187 -11.93 1.04 4.52
N PRO A 188 -10.77 1.71 4.61
CA PRO A 188 -9.47 1.12 4.30
C PRO A 188 -9.18 -0.15 5.11
N CYS A 189 -8.83 -1.26 4.43
CA CYS A 189 -8.35 -2.49 5.07
C CYS A 189 -6.91 -2.33 5.54
N HIS A 190 -6.04 -1.78 4.71
CA HIS A 190 -4.70 -1.32 5.09
C HIS A 190 -4.76 0.19 5.37
N TYR A 191 -4.70 0.53 6.64
CA TYR A 191 -5.03 1.87 7.09
C TYR A 191 -3.85 2.85 7.09
N GLY A 192 -2.63 2.36 6.94
CA GLY A 192 -1.45 3.22 6.89
C GLY A 192 -0.14 2.44 6.89
N PHE A 193 0.94 3.16 6.68
CA PHE A 193 2.28 2.61 6.76
C PHE A 193 3.26 3.62 7.35
N GLN A 194 4.33 3.10 7.92
CA GLN A 194 5.46 3.86 8.45
C GLN A 194 6.74 3.43 7.75
N VAL A 195 7.56 4.40 7.44
CA VAL A 195 8.90 4.19 6.88
C VAL A 195 9.94 4.47 7.96
N TYR A 196 10.95 3.61 8.00
CA TYR A 196 12.13 3.77 8.85
C TYR A 196 13.38 3.67 7.98
N THR A 197 14.33 4.55 8.20
CA THR A 197 15.63 4.49 7.52
C THR A 197 16.77 4.39 8.53
N ARG A 198 17.88 3.80 8.11
CA ARG A 198 19.14 3.79 8.84
C ARG A 198 20.32 3.91 7.90
N THR A 199 21.40 4.46 8.36
CA THR A 199 22.67 4.45 7.63
C THR A 199 23.16 3.01 7.46
N LEU A 200 23.67 2.70 6.28
CA LEU A 200 24.36 1.44 6.03
C LEU A 200 25.80 1.53 6.56
N SER A 201 26.29 0.44 7.16
CA SER A 201 27.69 0.30 7.50
C SER A 201 28.55 0.21 6.24
N PHE A 202 29.86 0.44 6.39
CA PHE A 202 30.81 0.26 5.30
C PHE A 202 30.70 -1.13 4.66
N ASP A 203 30.66 -2.20 5.49
CA ASP A 203 30.59 -3.57 4.99
C ASP A 203 29.25 -3.87 4.28
N GLU A 204 28.15 -3.28 4.72
CA GLU A 204 26.87 -3.41 4.00
C GLU A 204 26.94 -2.75 2.62
N ARG A 205 27.54 -1.56 2.53
CA ARG A 205 27.75 -0.88 1.24
C ARG A 205 28.71 -1.65 0.36
N TYR A 206 29.80 -2.18 0.92
CA TYR A 206 30.77 -2.97 0.17
C TYR A 206 30.14 -4.26 -0.40
N LYS A 207 29.29 -4.93 0.35
CA LYS A 207 28.52 -6.08 -0.15
C LYS A 207 27.58 -5.71 -1.30
N LEU A 208 26.91 -4.55 -1.22
CA LEU A 208 26.08 -4.05 -2.30
C LEU A 208 26.91 -3.72 -3.55
N TYR A 209 28.07 -3.12 -3.36
CA TYR A 209 29.00 -2.72 -4.43
C TYR A 209 29.55 -3.92 -5.18
N THR A 210 30.00 -4.92 -4.45
CA THR A 210 30.70 -6.09 -5.03
C THR A 210 29.76 -7.24 -5.41
N GLY A 211 28.51 -7.24 -4.91
CA GLY A 211 27.61 -8.39 -5.01
C GLY A 211 28.07 -9.61 -4.21
N SER A 212 29.06 -9.45 -3.32
CA SER A 212 29.64 -10.51 -2.51
C SER A 212 29.13 -10.44 -1.06
N ASP A 213 28.91 -11.59 -0.42
CA ASP A 213 28.58 -11.64 1.01
C ASP A 213 29.77 -11.40 1.95
N LYS A 214 30.98 -11.28 1.40
CA LYS A 214 32.20 -11.02 2.20
C LYS A 214 32.25 -9.58 2.71
N THR A 215 32.76 -9.39 3.92
CA THR A 215 33.14 -8.08 4.44
C THR A 215 34.38 -7.56 3.70
N TRP A 216 34.70 -6.28 3.87
CA TRP A 216 35.89 -5.67 3.31
C TRP A 216 37.17 -6.43 3.69
N GLU A 217 37.32 -6.78 4.97
CA GLU A 217 38.50 -7.50 5.51
C GLU A 217 38.58 -8.93 4.97
N GLU A 218 37.46 -9.64 4.88
CA GLU A 218 37.39 -10.97 4.26
C GLU A 218 37.69 -10.95 2.76
N GLY A 219 37.45 -9.81 2.09
CA GLY A 219 37.83 -9.54 0.70
C GLY A 219 39.30 -9.15 0.50
N GLY A 220 40.10 -9.12 1.61
CA GLY A 220 41.52 -8.75 1.57
C GLY A 220 41.79 -7.25 1.70
N GLY A 221 40.76 -6.46 2.00
CA GLY A 221 40.87 -5.02 2.23
C GLY A 221 41.52 -4.69 3.59
N ASN A 222 42.21 -3.55 3.65
CA ASN A 222 42.83 -3.03 4.86
C ASN A 222 42.26 -1.66 5.24
N SER A 223 42.57 -1.19 6.43
CA SER A 223 42.02 0.08 6.98
C SER A 223 42.40 1.29 6.11
N TYR A 224 43.51 1.26 5.39
CA TYR A 224 43.96 2.36 4.53
C TYR A 224 43.12 2.45 3.26
N GLY A 225 42.68 1.32 2.71
CA GLY A 225 41.82 1.25 1.52
C GLY A 225 40.36 1.60 1.79
N LYS A 226 39.92 1.67 3.05
CA LYS A 226 38.52 2.01 3.35
C LYS A 226 38.11 3.41 2.87
N ILE A 227 39.00 4.39 2.93
CA ILE A 227 38.73 5.75 2.45
C ILE A 227 38.51 5.74 0.93
N THR A 228 39.44 5.16 0.17
CA THR A 228 39.32 5.01 -1.27
C THR A 228 38.08 4.16 -1.64
N GLY A 229 37.76 3.14 -0.84
CA GLY A 229 36.58 2.31 -1.03
C GLY A 229 35.27 3.07 -0.82
N LEU A 230 35.23 4.04 0.11
CA LEU A 230 34.07 4.94 0.28
C LEU A 230 33.89 5.83 -0.94
N ASP A 231 34.98 6.47 -1.41
CA ASP A 231 34.95 7.36 -2.58
C ASP A 231 34.44 6.60 -3.81
N MET A 232 34.95 5.38 -4.06
CA MET A 232 34.48 4.54 -5.18
C MET A 232 33.00 4.19 -5.07
N MET A 233 32.53 3.83 -3.86
CA MET A 233 31.11 3.51 -3.65
C MET A 233 30.20 4.73 -3.77
N ASP A 234 30.70 5.93 -3.43
CA ASP A 234 29.95 7.19 -3.60
C ASP A 234 29.89 7.59 -5.07
N ASP A 235 31.00 7.48 -5.81
CA ASP A 235 31.06 7.75 -7.26
C ASP A 235 30.11 6.83 -8.05
N ASP A 236 30.00 5.56 -7.64
CA ASP A 236 29.10 4.58 -8.26
C ASP A 236 27.66 4.62 -7.68
N ASN A 237 27.35 5.63 -6.89
CA ASN A 237 26.02 5.85 -6.27
C ASN A 237 25.51 4.65 -5.47
N VAL A 238 26.39 3.91 -4.80
CA VAL A 238 25.99 2.82 -3.89
C VAL A 238 25.17 3.40 -2.74
N PRO A 239 23.96 2.88 -2.46
CA PRO A 239 23.11 3.42 -1.42
C PRO A 239 23.83 3.62 -0.09
N THR A 240 23.60 4.76 0.54
CA THR A 240 24.16 5.09 1.87
C THR A 240 23.20 4.71 3.00
N ARG A 241 21.92 4.45 2.68
CA ARG A 241 20.89 4.16 3.66
C ARG A 241 20.05 2.94 3.24
N ALA A 242 19.61 2.19 4.22
CA ALA A 242 18.56 1.20 4.07
C ALA A 242 17.21 1.82 4.42
N ILE A 243 16.14 1.32 3.80
CA ILE A 243 14.75 1.68 4.07
C ILE A 243 13.98 0.44 4.50
N SER A 244 13.12 0.60 5.49
CA SER A 244 12.18 -0.42 5.96
C SER A 244 10.78 0.15 5.94
N LEU A 245 9.80 -0.68 5.59
CA LEU A 245 8.38 -0.34 5.57
C LEU A 245 7.64 -1.20 6.59
N MET A 246 6.85 -0.59 7.44
CA MET A 246 5.84 -1.26 8.26
C MET A 246 4.46 -0.96 7.68
N TRP A 247 3.86 -1.97 7.09
CA TRP A 247 2.52 -1.90 6.52
C TRP A 247 1.48 -2.38 7.53
N ASN A 248 0.42 -1.61 7.76
CA ASN A 248 -0.56 -1.89 8.79
C ASN A 248 -1.93 -2.20 8.18
N GLN A 249 -2.45 -3.37 8.50
CA GLN A 249 -3.78 -3.81 8.10
C GLN A 249 -4.65 -4.05 9.34
N ARG A 250 -5.89 -3.53 9.32
CA ARG A 250 -6.90 -3.83 10.36
C ARG A 250 -7.60 -5.16 10.12
N SER A 251 -7.64 -5.57 8.87
CA SER A 251 -8.29 -6.81 8.45
C SER A 251 -7.63 -7.31 7.18
N VAL A 252 -7.41 -8.61 7.13
CA VAL A 252 -6.94 -9.32 5.94
C VAL A 252 -7.68 -10.64 5.82
N ASP A 253 -8.24 -10.90 4.66
CA ASP A 253 -8.67 -12.22 4.27
C ASP A 253 -7.43 -12.95 3.73
N THR A 254 -7.00 -14.01 4.41
CA THR A 254 -5.75 -14.69 4.07
C THR A 254 -5.80 -15.44 2.72
N PHE A 255 -6.97 -15.62 2.15
CA PHE A 255 -7.12 -16.22 0.83
C PHE A 255 -7.21 -15.16 -0.28
N LEU A 256 -7.91 -14.06 -0.04
CA LEU A 256 -8.15 -13.00 -1.02
C LEU A 256 -7.11 -11.88 -0.96
N GLY A 257 -6.59 -11.59 0.25
CA GLY A 257 -5.68 -10.46 0.53
C GLY A 257 -4.21 -10.73 0.20
#